data_b57bb9e2642f1fe421408936c77c4c81
#
_entry.id   b57bb9e2642f1fe421408936c77c4c81
#
_cell.length_a   1.000
_cell.length_b   1.000
_cell.length_c   1.000
_cell.angle_alpha   90.00
_cell.angle_beta   90.00
_cell.angle_gamma   90.00
#
_symmetry.space_group_name_H-M   'P 1'
#
loop_
_entity.id
_entity.type
_entity.pdbx_description
1 polymer ?
#
loop_
_entity_poly.entity_id
_entity_poly.type
_entity_poly.pdbx_seq_one_letter_code
_entity_poly.pdbx_strand_id
1 'polypeptide(L)'
;MGYFPLCIDLAGKRVFLVGAGEQIRDKADKLRPFAPDLRFKTDITDEDLQTDPAIVIVGDMEYHDAQRISAMCIRRNIPVNVVDVPQLCTFFFPSLITRGDLTVSVSTNGTSPAAAAYLRRKIESQIPDRTEEILQWLSDRRSQLREAGVLKTAAAMAFEKNRPLSESECSALSVFAKSGNIEG
;
A
#
# COMPACT_ATOMS: atom_id res chain seq x y z
N MET A 1 -13.43 0.92 -18.09
CA MET A 1 -13.80 0.82 -16.66
C MET A 1 -12.66 1.41 -15.84
N GLY A 2 -12.99 2.20 -14.81
CA GLY A 2 -11.99 2.77 -13.90
C GLY A 2 -12.00 1.99 -12.59
N TYR A 3 -10.79 1.66 -12.06
CA TYR A 3 -10.64 1.10 -10.73
C TYR A 3 -10.32 2.23 -9.74
N PHE A 4 -11.07 2.28 -8.64
CA PHE A 4 -10.80 3.25 -7.57
C PHE A 4 -9.69 2.70 -6.66
N PRO A 5 -8.60 3.46 -6.40
CA PRO A 5 -7.56 3.03 -5.46
C PRO A 5 -8.09 3.08 -4.03
N LEU A 6 -7.89 2.00 -3.31
CA LEU A 6 -8.31 1.84 -1.92
C LEU A 6 -7.14 1.27 -1.10
N CYS A 7 -6.94 1.81 0.11
CA CYS A 7 -6.04 1.22 1.09
C CYS A 7 -6.85 0.31 2.03
N ILE A 8 -6.43 -0.95 2.14
CA ILE A 8 -7.06 -1.95 3.01
C ILE A 8 -6.10 -2.23 4.16
N ASP A 9 -6.60 -2.17 5.39
CA ASP A 9 -5.86 -2.68 6.55
C ASP A 9 -5.80 -4.20 6.49
N LEU A 10 -4.58 -4.73 6.32
CA LEU A 10 -4.31 -6.17 6.26
C LEU A 10 -3.65 -6.70 7.54
N ALA A 11 -3.33 -5.86 8.52
CA ALA A 11 -2.63 -6.28 9.73
C ALA A 11 -3.41 -7.36 10.47
N GLY A 12 -2.80 -8.55 10.60
CA GLY A 12 -3.41 -9.74 11.21
C GLY A 12 -4.59 -10.34 10.45
N LYS A 13 -4.98 -9.78 9.31
CA LYS A 13 -6.06 -10.32 8.48
C LYS A 13 -5.58 -11.52 7.68
N ARG A 14 -6.47 -12.51 7.54
CA ARG A 14 -6.18 -13.70 6.75
C ARG A 14 -6.15 -13.37 5.26
N VAL A 15 -5.09 -13.85 4.60
CA VAL A 15 -4.92 -13.76 3.15
C VAL A 15 -4.56 -15.15 2.63
N PHE A 16 -5.39 -15.69 1.74
CA PHE A 16 -5.08 -16.94 1.08
C PHE A 16 -4.27 -16.72 -0.20
N LEU A 17 -3.21 -17.51 -0.31
CA LEU A 17 -2.35 -17.61 -1.47
C LEU A 17 -2.50 -19.04 -2.00
N VAL A 18 -3.24 -19.19 -3.11
CA VAL A 18 -3.66 -20.48 -3.65
C VAL A 18 -2.87 -20.81 -4.90
N GLY A 19 -2.34 -22.04 -4.94
CA GLY A 19 -1.46 -22.49 -6.00
C GLY A 19 0.01 -22.45 -5.59
N ALA A 20 0.89 -22.60 -6.56
CA ALA A 20 2.34 -22.67 -6.37
C ALA A 20 3.06 -21.71 -7.32
N GLY A 21 4.39 -21.70 -7.25
CA GLY A 21 5.23 -20.98 -8.20
C GLY A 21 5.76 -19.64 -7.71
N GLU A 22 6.55 -19.02 -8.58
CA GLU A 22 7.25 -17.76 -8.30
C GLU A 22 6.28 -16.58 -8.15
N GLN A 23 5.22 -16.56 -8.94
CA GLN A 23 4.23 -15.48 -8.92
C GLN A 23 3.51 -15.36 -7.58
N ILE A 24 3.18 -16.49 -6.93
CA ILE A 24 2.55 -16.50 -5.60
C ILE A 24 3.54 -16.01 -4.54
N ARG A 25 4.83 -16.38 -4.65
CA ARG A 25 5.87 -15.87 -3.75
C ARG A 25 6.06 -14.36 -3.90
N ASP A 26 6.11 -13.85 -5.14
CA ASP A 26 6.19 -12.41 -5.43
C ASP A 26 5.01 -11.65 -4.79
N LYS A 27 3.79 -12.18 -4.87
CA LYS A 27 2.63 -11.57 -4.20
C LYS A 27 2.74 -11.62 -2.68
N ALA A 28 3.19 -12.75 -2.13
CA ALA A 28 3.43 -12.87 -0.69
C ALA A 28 4.45 -11.83 -0.21
N ASP A 29 5.56 -11.67 -0.91
CA ASP A 29 6.62 -10.73 -0.53
C ASP A 29 6.13 -9.27 -0.60
N LYS A 30 5.30 -8.92 -1.58
CA LYS A 30 4.65 -7.60 -1.67
C LYS A 30 3.66 -7.34 -0.54
N LEU A 31 3.08 -8.38 0.05
CA LEU A 31 2.12 -8.25 1.15
C LEU A 31 2.78 -8.23 2.54
N ARG A 32 3.95 -8.84 2.71
CA ARG A 32 4.64 -8.93 4.01
C ARG A 32 4.76 -7.60 4.77
N PRO A 33 5.08 -6.45 4.12
CA PRO A 33 5.15 -5.17 4.82
C PRO A 33 3.84 -4.74 5.51
N PHE A 34 2.70 -5.29 5.09
CA PHE A 34 1.38 -4.99 5.64
C PHE A 34 0.94 -5.98 6.73
N ALA A 35 1.86 -6.85 7.20
CA ALA A 35 1.69 -7.79 8.29
C ALA A 35 0.41 -8.67 8.25
N PRO A 36 -0.03 -9.24 7.10
CA PRO A 36 -1.16 -10.15 7.04
C PRO A 36 -0.82 -11.53 7.63
N ASP A 37 -1.87 -12.28 8.00
CA ASP A 37 -1.81 -13.73 8.24
C ASP A 37 -1.84 -14.47 6.90
N LEU A 38 -0.65 -14.70 6.29
CA LEU A 38 -0.52 -15.37 5.00
C LEU A 38 -0.74 -16.88 5.14
N ARG A 39 -1.69 -17.42 4.39
CA ARG A 39 -2.00 -18.86 4.33
C ARG A 39 -1.82 -19.39 2.92
N PHE A 40 -0.84 -20.27 2.75
CA PHE A 40 -0.57 -20.94 1.47
C PHE A 40 -1.40 -22.22 1.36
N LYS A 41 -2.06 -22.40 0.23
CA LYS A 41 -2.90 -23.55 -0.08
C LYS A 41 -2.69 -24.02 -1.52
N THR A 42 -2.89 -25.31 -1.77
CA THR A 42 -2.93 -25.86 -3.13
C THR A 42 -4.29 -25.69 -3.77
N ASP A 43 -5.34 -25.71 -2.94
CA ASP A 43 -6.74 -25.46 -3.32
C ASP A 43 -7.47 -24.78 -2.15
N ILE A 44 -8.66 -24.26 -2.42
CA ILE A 44 -9.49 -23.58 -1.42
C ILE A 44 -10.89 -24.17 -1.39
N THR A 45 -11.44 -24.31 -0.18
CA THR A 45 -12.76 -24.87 0.08
C THR A 45 -13.75 -23.79 0.53
N ASP A 46 -15.03 -24.11 0.56
CA ASP A 46 -16.05 -23.24 1.14
C ASP A 46 -15.80 -22.97 2.64
N GLU A 47 -15.26 -23.94 3.38
CA GLU A 47 -14.91 -23.80 4.79
C GLU A 47 -13.78 -22.79 4.98
N ASP A 48 -12.79 -22.78 4.11
CA ASP A 48 -11.73 -21.77 4.11
C ASP A 48 -12.31 -20.36 3.96
N LEU A 49 -13.24 -20.18 3.03
CA LEU A 49 -13.87 -18.89 2.77
C LEU A 49 -14.85 -18.45 3.87
N GLN A 50 -15.39 -19.39 4.67
CA GLN A 50 -16.16 -19.04 5.88
C GLN A 50 -15.34 -18.37 6.97
N THR A 51 -14.01 -18.47 6.88
CA THR A 51 -13.11 -17.78 7.81
C THR A 51 -12.95 -16.28 7.53
N ASP A 52 -13.70 -15.75 6.57
CA ASP A 52 -13.75 -14.34 6.16
C ASP A 52 -12.37 -13.74 5.83
N PRO A 53 -11.64 -14.31 4.85
CA PRO A 53 -10.34 -13.78 4.47
C PRO A 53 -10.50 -12.40 3.84
N ALA A 54 -9.55 -11.49 4.10
CA ALA A 54 -9.55 -10.15 3.55
C ALA A 54 -9.39 -10.14 2.03
N ILE A 55 -8.54 -11.03 1.49
CA ILE A 55 -8.32 -11.21 0.05
C ILE A 55 -7.89 -12.65 -0.24
N VAL A 56 -8.14 -13.08 -1.48
CA VAL A 56 -7.67 -14.36 -2.04
C VAL A 56 -6.85 -14.07 -3.29
N ILE A 57 -5.69 -14.71 -3.40
CA ILE A 57 -4.80 -14.62 -4.55
C ILE A 57 -4.62 -16.01 -5.12
N VAL A 58 -4.92 -16.16 -6.39
CA VAL A 58 -4.83 -17.43 -7.12
C VAL A 58 -3.68 -17.34 -8.12
N GLY A 59 -2.70 -18.22 -7.99
CA GLY A 59 -1.53 -18.32 -8.84
C GLY A 59 -1.72 -19.31 -9.99
N ASP A 60 -0.59 -19.90 -10.38
CA ASP A 60 -0.52 -20.85 -11.49
C ASP A 60 -1.33 -22.11 -11.18
N MET A 61 -2.44 -22.27 -11.90
CA MET A 61 -3.31 -23.46 -11.87
C MET A 61 -4.16 -23.52 -13.15
N GLU A 62 -4.85 -24.65 -13.35
CA GLU A 62 -5.76 -24.83 -14.48
C GLU A 62 -6.88 -23.77 -14.48
N TYR A 63 -7.20 -23.24 -15.65
CA TYR A 63 -8.20 -22.16 -15.78
C TYR A 63 -9.54 -22.48 -15.13
N HIS A 64 -10.01 -23.73 -15.27
CA HIS A 64 -11.27 -24.18 -14.68
C HIS A 64 -11.26 -24.06 -13.14
N ASP A 65 -10.17 -24.42 -12.48
CA ASP A 65 -10.04 -24.33 -11.04
C ASP A 65 -9.94 -22.89 -10.58
N ALA A 66 -9.17 -22.07 -11.27
CA ALA A 66 -9.10 -20.63 -11.02
C ALA A 66 -10.48 -19.95 -11.15
N GLN A 67 -11.25 -20.32 -12.19
CA GLN A 67 -12.62 -19.83 -12.40
C GLN A 67 -13.55 -20.24 -11.27
N ARG A 68 -13.49 -21.51 -10.81
CA ARG A 68 -14.26 -22.03 -9.68
C ARG A 68 -13.97 -21.21 -8.41
N ILE A 69 -12.70 -21.03 -8.08
CA ILE A 69 -12.27 -20.28 -6.88
C ILE A 69 -12.73 -18.81 -6.97
N SER A 70 -12.52 -18.17 -8.12
CA SER A 70 -12.99 -16.80 -8.34
C SER A 70 -14.50 -16.66 -8.12
N ALA A 71 -15.29 -17.57 -8.69
CA ALA A 71 -16.73 -17.57 -8.53
C ALA A 71 -17.16 -17.79 -7.06
N MET A 72 -16.45 -18.63 -6.30
CA MET A 72 -16.70 -18.83 -4.87
C MET A 72 -16.43 -17.54 -4.08
N CYS A 73 -15.32 -16.84 -4.35
CA CYS A 73 -14.97 -15.59 -3.71
C CYS A 73 -15.98 -14.48 -4.04
N ILE A 74 -16.35 -14.32 -5.32
CA ILE A 74 -17.32 -13.31 -5.77
C ILE A 74 -18.68 -13.49 -5.07
N ARG A 75 -19.19 -14.73 -4.97
CA ARG A 75 -20.48 -15.01 -4.27
C ARG A 75 -20.45 -14.59 -2.80
N ARG A 76 -19.27 -14.54 -2.19
CA ARG A 76 -19.07 -14.16 -0.77
C ARG A 76 -18.60 -12.72 -0.58
N ASN A 77 -18.51 -11.95 -1.67
CA ASN A 77 -17.93 -10.59 -1.68
C ASN A 77 -16.47 -10.53 -1.16
N ILE A 78 -15.72 -11.62 -1.31
CA ILE A 78 -14.30 -11.68 -0.97
C ILE A 78 -13.50 -11.21 -2.18
N PRO A 79 -12.64 -10.18 -2.04
CA PRO A 79 -11.79 -9.71 -3.13
C PRO A 79 -10.85 -10.83 -3.62
N VAL A 80 -10.81 -11.05 -4.94
CA VAL A 80 -10.00 -12.10 -5.56
C VAL A 80 -9.14 -11.54 -6.68
N ASN A 81 -7.88 -11.97 -6.72
CA ASN A 81 -6.95 -11.72 -7.82
C ASN A 81 -6.47 -13.06 -8.38
N VAL A 82 -6.71 -13.29 -9.66
CA VAL A 82 -6.18 -14.45 -10.40
C VAL A 82 -5.05 -13.94 -11.28
N VAL A 83 -3.85 -14.45 -11.05
CA VAL A 83 -2.65 -14.02 -11.75
C VAL A 83 -2.79 -14.33 -13.25
N ASP A 84 -2.46 -13.35 -14.09
CA ASP A 84 -2.53 -13.40 -15.57
C ASP A 84 -3.94 -13.66 -16.16
N VAL A 85 -5.00 -13.64 -15.35
CA VAL A 85 -6.38 -13.83 -15.81
C VAL A 85 -7.29 -12.66 -15.36
N PRO A 86 -7.19 -11.49 -16.00
CA PRO A 86 -7.89 -10.26 -15.56
C PRO A 86 -9.41 -10.39 -15.42
N GLN A 87 -10.05 -11.18 -16.27
CA GLN A 87 -11.50 -11.38 -16.26
C GLN A 87 -12.02 -12.13 -15.02
N LEU A 88 -11.14 -12.79 -14.28
CA LEU A 88 -11.46 -13.48 -13.01
C LEU A 88 -11.10 -12.65 -11.77
N CYS A 89 -10.59 -11.42 -11.96
CA CYS A 89 -10.16 -10.55 -10.87
C CYS A 89 -11.25 -9.57 -10.45
N THR A 90 -11.38 -9.34 -9.14
CA THR A 90 -12.18 -8.23 -8.59
C THR A 90 -11.29 -7.07 -8.14
N PHE A 91 -9.98 -7.28 -7.97
CA PHE A 91 -8.99 -6.25 -7.71
C PHE A 91 -7.66 -6.57 -8.42
N PHE A 92 -6.80 -5.55 -8.54
CA PHE A 92 -5.48 -5.69 -9.14
C PHE A 92 -4.40 -5.20 -8.19
N PHE A 93 -3.23 -5.84 -8.26
CA PHE A 93 -2.02 -5.35 -7.60
C PHE A 93 -1.43 -4.19 -8.40
N PRO A 94 -1.36 -2.98 -7.84
CA PRO A 94 -0.62 -1.90 -8.47
C PRO A 94 0.88 -2.14 -8.35
N SER A 95 1.67 -1.35 -9.07
CA SER A 95 3.10 -1.26 -8.83
C SER A 95 3.34 -0.42 -7.58
N LEU A 96 3.95 -1.00 -6.54
CA LEU A 96 4.06 -0.40 -5.20
C LEU A 96 5.48 0.11 -4.90
N ILE A 97 5.54 1.20 -4.13
CA ILE A 97 6.71 1.66 -3.38
C ILE A 97 6.30 1.72 -1.92
N THR A 98 7.12 1.17 -1.04
CA THR A 98 6.94 1.24 0.41
C THR A 98 8.20 1.78 1.07
N ARG A 99 8.07 2.74 1.98
CA ARG A 99 9.16 3.31 2.81
C ARG A 99 8.58 3.61 4.19
N GLY A 100 8.69 2.68 5.14
CA GLY A 100 7.96 2.76 6.38
C GLY A 100 6.46 2.94 6.13
N ASP A 101 5.85 3.97 6.69
CA ASP A 101 4.42 4.26 6.54
C ASP A 101 4.05 4.88 5.17
N LEU A 102 5.03 5.25 4.33
CA LEU A 102 4.74 5.73 2.99
C LEU A 102 4.41 4.55 2.08
N THR A 103 3.24 4.60 1.46
CA THR A 103 2.87 3.73 0.34
C THR A 103 2.50 4.57 -0.88
N VAL A 104 3.15 4.31 -2.02
CA VAL A 104 2.78 4.87 -3.32
C VAL A 104 2.36 3.75 -4.24
N SER A 105 1.17 3.85 -4.83
CA SER A 105 0.66 2.88 -5.78
C SER A 105 0.54 3.49 -7.18
N VAL A 106 1.05 2.79 -8.18
CA VAL A 106 0.97 3.20 -9.60
C VAL A 106 0.18 2.15 -10.35
N SER A 107 -0.97 2.55 -10.86
CA SER A 107 -1.85 1.68 -11.67
C SER A 107 -2.11 2.32 -13.03
N THR A 108 -2.17 1.50 -14.05
CA THR A 108 -2.62 1.85 -15.41
C THR A 108 -3.94 1.16 -15.75
N ASN A 109 -4.68 0.72 -14.74
CA ASN A 109 -5.94 -0.03 -14.90
C ASN A 109 -5.80 -1.26 -15.82
N GLY A 110 -4.63 -1.93 -15.76
CA GLY A 110 -4.34 -3.10 -16.59
C GLY A 110 -3.85 -2.77 -18.01
N THR A 111 -3.84 -1.49 -18.42
CA THR A 111 -3.46 -1.10 -19.80
C THR A 111 -1.99 -1.41 -20.10
N SER A 112 -1.08 -1.13 -19.15
CA SER A 112 0.35 -1.36 -19.38
C SER A 112 1.11 -1.58 -18.05
N PRO A 113 1.36 -2.83 -17.67
CA PRO A 113 2.22 -3.14 -16.52
C PRO A 113 3.63 -2.55 -16.65
N ALA A 114 4.18 -2.52 -17.87
CA ALA A 114 5.50 -1.94 -18.14
C ALA A 114 5.54 -0.43 -17.87
N ALA A 115 4.49 0.31 -18.28
CA ALA A 115 4.39 1.74 -17.99
C ALA A 115 4.23 1.99 -16.49
N ALA A 116 3.42 1.20 -15.78
CA ALA A 116 3.28 1.30 -14.33
C ALA A 116 4.63 1.07 -13.61
N ALA A 117 5.38 0.05 -14.02
CA ALA A 117 6.71 -0.24 -13.47
C ALA A 117 7.73 0.87 -13.78
N TYR A 118 7.71 1.44 -14.98
CA TYR A 118 8.57 2.56 -15.35
C TYR A 118 8.27 3.79 -14.50
N LEU A 119 7.00 4.18 -14.40
CA LEU A 119 6.57 5.34 -13.60
C LEU A 119 6.89 5.14 -12.11
N ARG A 120 6.65 3.92 -11.58
CA ARG A 120 7.03 3.57 -10.21
C ARG A 120 8.52 3.87 -9.94
N ARG A 121 9.44 3.38 -10.81
CA ARG A 121 10.87 3.63 -10.64
C ARG A 121 11.21 5.12 -10.68
N LYS A 122 10.56 5.87 -11.59
CA LYS A 122 10.77 7.31 -11.70
C LYS A 122 10.29 8.08 -10.46
N ILE A 123 9.14 7.70 -9.91
CA ILE A 123 8.63 8.27 -8.65
C ILE A 123 9.53 7.88 -7.49
N GLU A 124 9.95 6.62 -7.41
CA GLU A 124 10.81 6.10 -6.35
C GLU A 124 12.14 6.87 -6.24
N SER A 125 12.72 7.26 -7.37
CA SER A 125 13.96 8.06 -7.40
C SER A 125 13.79 9.51 -6.88
N GLN A 126 12.55 9.98 -6.70
CA GLN A 126 12.25 11.30 -6.15
C GLN A 126 11.88 11.25 -4.65
N ILE A 127 11.71 10.05 -4.09
CA ILE A 127 11.39 9.89 -2.68
C ILE A 127 12.68 9.99 -1.87
N PRO A 128 12.78 10.92 -0.91
CA PRO A 128 13.97 11.08 -0.07
C PRO A 128 14.31 9.79 0.69
N ASP A 129 15.60 9.50 0.84
CA ASP A 129 16.06 8.26 1.49
C ASP A 129 15.61 8.15 2.96
N ARG A 130 15.51 9.30 3.65
CA ARG A 130 15.12 9.35 5.07
C ARG A 130 13.61 9.56 5.29
N THR A 131 12.79 9.21 4.32
CA THR A 131 11.33 9.37 4.38
C THR A 131 10.71 8.71 5.61
N GLU A 132 11.13 7.50 5.96
CA GLU A 132 10.62 6.78 7.14
C GLU A 132 10.89 7.54 8.44
N GLU A 133 12.12 8.04 8.63
CA GLU A 133 12.49 8.84 9.80
C GLU A 133 11.70 10.16 9.88
N ILE A 134 11.49 10.80 8.72
CA ILE A 134 10.72 12.04 8.63
C ILE A 134 9.27 11.79 9.01
N LEU A 135 8.65 10.72 8.51
CA LEU A 135 7.27 10.37 8.81
C LEU A 135 7.08 10.01 10.29
N GLN A 136 8.00 9.23 10.87
CA GLN A 136 7.97 8.91 12.29
C GLN A 136 8.08 10.19 13.13
N TRP A 137 9.04 11.07 12.83
CA TRP A 137 9.21 12.34 13.50
C TRP A 137 7.95 13.23 13.41
N LEU A 138 7.30 13.30 12.24
CA LEU A 138 6.05 14.04 12.04
C LEU A 138 4.90 13.43 12.86
N SER A 139 4.82 12.11 12.92
CA SER A 139 3.82 11.39 13.71
C SER A 139 3.95 11.73 15.18
N ASP A 140 5.18 11.64 15.75
CA ASP A 140 5.47 11.88 17.14
C ASP A 140 5.17 13.33 17.58
N ARG A 141 5.33 14.30 16.67
CA ARG A 141 5.14 15.73 16.93
C ARG A 141 3.86 16.32 16.35
N ARG A 142 3.01 15.50 15.76
CA ARG A 142 1.82 15.94 15.02
C ARG A 142 0.94 16.92 15.82
N SER A 143 0.64 16.61 17.08
CA SER A 143 -0.22 17.44 17.93
C SER A 143 0.42 18.80 18.20
N GLN A 144 1.69 18.82 18.60
CA GLN A 144 2.44 20.04 18.88
C GLN A 144 2.56 20.96 17.66
N LEU A 145 2.92 20.38 16.50
CA LEU A 145 3.06 21.13 15.24
C LEU A 145 1.71 21.64 14.73
N ARG A 146 0.63 20.90 14.97
CA ARG A 146 -0.73 21.29 14.62
C ARG A 146 -1.22 22.44 15.50
N GLU A 147 -1.02 22.36 16.80
CA GLU A 147 -1.37 23.44 17.74
C GLU A 147 -0.60 24.73 17.47
N ALA A 148 0.67 24.60 17.07
CA ALA A 148 1.51 25.73 16.65
C ALA A 148 1.15 26.27 15.25
N GLY A 149 0.27 25.61 14.48
CA GLY A 149 -0.10 26.01 13.13
C GLY A 149 0.96 25.79 12.03
N VAL A 150 2.02 25.01 12.34
CA VAL A 150 3.20 24.88 11.43
C VAL A 150 3.36 23.48 10.82
N LEU A 151 2.39 22.60 10.99
CA LEU A 151 2.53 21.19 10.55
C LEU A 151 2.87 21.04 9.07
N LYS A 152 2.18 21.78 8.19
CA LYS A 152 2.42 21.70 6.73
C LYS A 152 3.83 22.20 6.37
N THR A 153 4.22 23.34 6.92
CA THR A 153 5.54 23.95 6.69
C THR A 153 6.66 23.07 7.23
N ALA A 154 6.50 22.53 8.45
CA ALA A 154 7.46 21.62 9.04
C ALA A 154 7.62 20.33 8.20
N ALA A 155 6.52 19.78 7.67
CA ALA A 155 6.56 18.63 6.77
C ALA A 155 7.34 18.97 5.49
N ALA A 156 7.00 20.05 4.78
CA ALA A 156 7.69 20.47 3.56
C ALA A 156 9.21 20.65 3.80
N MET A 157 9.58 21.38 4.84
CA MET A 157 10.99 21.62 5.17
C MET A 157 11.75 20.33 5.52
N ALA A 158 11.13 19.41 6.24
CA ALA A 158 11.77 18.14 6.60
C ALA A 158 12.04 17.29 5.36
N PHE A 159 11.10 17.24 4.40
CA PHE A 159 11.29 16.53 3.14
C PHE A 159 12.32 17.21 2.23
N GLU A 160 12.32 18.54 2.12
CA GLU A 160 13.33 19.30 1.36
C GLU A 160 14.74 19.09 1.92
N LYS A 161 14.88 19.06 3.26
CA LYS A 161 16.15 18.83 3.95
C LYS A 161 16.55 17.35 4.03
N ASN A 162 15.67 16.46 3.61
CA ASN A 162 15.83 14.99 3.74
C ASN A 162 16.22 14.54 5.17
N ARG A 163 15.60 15.14 6.18
CA ARG A 163 15.79 14.81 7.61
C ARG A 163 14.71 15.42 8.49
N PRO A 164 14.47 14.87 9.70
CA PRO A 164 13.72 15.55 10.76
C PRO A 164 14.28 16.93 11.06
N LEU A 165 13.40 17.88 11.43
CA LEU A 165 13.83 19.21 11.87
C LEU A 165 14.38 19.16 13.30
N SER A 166 15.37 19.99 13.60
CA SER A 166 15.86 20.19 14.95
C SER A 166 14.86 20.98 15.80
N GLU A 167 15.04 20.95 17.14
CA GLU A 167 14.20 21.73 18.05
C GLU A 167 14.28 23.24 17.80
N SER A 168 15.48 23.74 17.45
CA SER A 168 15.67 25.14 17.10
C SER A 168 14.91 25.54 15.83
N GLU A 169 14.89 24.67 14.82
CA GLU A 169 14.11 24.89 13.58
C GLU A 169 12.59 24.88 13.86
N CYS A 170 12.10 23.96 14.68
CA CYS A 170 10.69 23.91 15.09
C CYS A 170 10.30 25.16 15.91
N SER A 171 11.15 25.62 16.80
CA SER A 171 10.94 26.84 17.57
C SER A 171 10.90 28.08 16.70
N ALA A 172 11.81 28.19 15.72
CA ALA A 172 11.84 29.29 14.75
C ALA A 172 10.54 29.32 13.92
N LEU A 173 10.05 28.17 13.44
CA LEU A 173 8.78 28.08 12.72
C LEU A 173 7.59 28.54 13.58
N SER A 174 7.55 28.13 14.84
CA SER A 174 6.46 28.51 15.74
C SER A 174 6.44 30.01 16.06
N VAL A 175 7.61 30.66 16.15
CA VAL A 175 7.73 32.11 16.32
C VAL A 175 7.26 32.82 15.03
N PHE A 176 7.68 32.31 13.88
CA PHE A 176 7.33 32.89 12.57
C PHE A 176 5.83 32.79 12.28
N ALA A 177 5.18 31.69 12.64
CA ALA A 177 3.73 31.51 12.51
C ALA A 177 2.94 32.50 13.38
N LYS A 178 3.40 32.77 14.62
CA LYS A 178 2.77 33.73 15.53
C LYS A 178 2.91 35.19 15.06
N SER A 179 3.93 35.51 14.26
CA SER A 179 4.11 36.84 13.65
C SER A 179 3.19 37.15 12.46
N GLY A 180 2.33 36.22 12.06
CA GLY A 180 1.36 36.41 10.96
C GLY A 180 1.92 36.30 9.55
N ASN A 181 3.15 35.78 9.36
CA ASN A 181 3.82 35.72 8.07
C ASN A 181 3.68 34.35 7.35
N ILE A 182 2.80 33.45 7.85
CA ILE A 182 2.49 32.20 7.16
C ILE A 182 0.98 32.20 6.86
N GLU A 183 0.63 32.41 5.59
CA GLU A 183 -0.70 32.07 5.08
C GLU A 183 -0.83 30.53 5.08
N GLY A 184 -1.92 30.00 5.65
CA GLY A 184 -2.17 28.61 5.97
C GLY A 184 -2.46 27.68 4.77
#